data_a81252e70b3584422e0fecd5e47f2711
#
_entry.id   a81252e70b3584422e0fecd5e47f2711
#
_cell.length_a   1.000
_cell.length_b   1.000
_cell.length_c   1.000
_cell.angle_alpha   90.00
_cell.angle_beta   90.00
_cell.angle_gamma   90.00
#
_symmetry.space_group_name_H-M   'P 1'
#
loop_
_entity.id
_entity.type
_entity.pdbx_description
1 polymer ?
#
loop_
_entity_poly.entity_id
_entity_poly.type
_entity_poly.pdbx_seq_one_letter_code
_entity_poly.pdbx_strand_id
1 'polypeptide(L)'
;MPRNKKAWSAWNAKLDKNVRENSSVTYWLNLLQNLKIDEDIFLSLNPFDRIDEQKILNKVTFTHPYYDYLALEKQAELKKLQNVNNTLFCGSYFGYGFHEDGITSSIDMLKSIND
;
A
#
# COMPACT_ATOMS: atom_id res chain seq x y z
N MET A 1 -18.64 3.32 -0.63
CA MET A 1 -18.91 3.82 -2.01
C MET A 1 -19.90 4.98 -1.98
N PRO A 2 -19.84 5.95 -2.92
CA PRO A 2 -20.87 6.96 -3.07
C PRO A 2 -22.25 6.33 -3.27
N ARG A 3 -23.31 6.98 -2.78
CA ARG A 3 -24.69 6.49 -2.97
C ARG A 3 -25.11 6.46 -4.45
N ASN A 4 -24.62 7.42 -5.23
CA ASN A 4 -24.88 7.45 -6.66
C ASN A 4 -23.83 6.61 -7.40
N LYS A 5 -24.27 5.52 -8.03
CA LYS A 5 -23.37 4.61 -8.78
C LYS A 5 -22.66 5.33 -9.94
N LYS A 6 -23.25 6.37 -10.53
CA LYS A 6 -22.59 7.17 -11.59
C LYS A 6 -21.36 7.95 -11.11
N ALA A 7 -21.21 8.13 -9.80
CA ALA A 7 -20.06 8.79 -9.18
C ALA A 7 -18.96 7.80 -8.74
N TRP A 8 -19.13 6.51 -9.02
CA TRP A 8 -18.11 5.52 -8.67
C TRP A 8 -16.91 5.63 -9.59
N SER A 9 -15.74 5.66 -8.99
CA SER A 9 -14.45 5.60 -9.65
C SER A 9 -13.76 4.29 -9.30
N ALA A 10 -12.68 3.95 -10.01
CA ALA A 10 -11.83 2.83 -9.62
C ALA A 10 -11.29 2.98 -8.19
N TRP A 11 -11.06 4.24 -7.76
CA TRP A 11 -10.62 4.64 -6.42
C TRP A 11 -11.62 5.60 -5.80
N ASN A 12 -12.07 5.29 -4.59
CA ASN A 12 -13.02 6.13 -3.86
C ASN A 12 -12.51 6.35 -2.45
N ALA A 13 -12.13 7.59 -2.12
CA ALA A 13 -11.71 7.96 -0.78
C ALA A 13 -12.89 8.48 0.03
N LYS A 14 -12.95 8.10 1.31
CA LYS A 14 -13.88 8.63 2.29
C LYS A 14 -13.09 9.15 3.47
N LEU A 15 -13.32 10.40 3.84
CA LEU A 15 -12.71 11.02 5.01
C LEU A 15 -13.73 11.02 6.15
N ASP A 16 -13.27 10.72 7.36
CA ASP A 16 -14.07 10.91 8.55
C ASP A 16 -14.11 12.40 8.89
N LYS A 17 -15.33 12.94 9.01
CA LYS A 17 -15.52 14.36 9.33
C LYS A 17 -15.11 14.72 10.77
N ASN A 18 -15.10 13.73 11.66
CA ASN A 18 -14.84 13.91 13.08
C ASN A 18 -13.38 13.65 13.47
N VAL A 19 -12.66 12.87 12.66
CA VAL A 19 -11.27 12.49 12.92
C VAL A 19 -10.47 12.74 11.64
N ARG A 20 -9.73 13.85 11.61
CA ARG A 20 -8.97 14.29 10.43
C ARG A 20 -7.96 13.27 9.90
N GLU A 21 -7.52 12.36 10.76
CA GLU A 21 -6.50 11.36 10.43
C GLU A 21 -7.09 10.04 9.92
N ASN A 22 -8.41 9.85 10.03
CA ASN A 22 -9.05 8.64 9.54
C ASN A 22 -9.52 8.78 8.10
N SER A 23 -8.91 8.01 7.24
CA SER A 23 -9.32 7.87 5.84
C SER A 23 -9.59 6.40 5.51
N SER A 24 -10.60 6.17 4.70
CA SER A 24 -10.89 4.87 4.10
C SER A 24 -10.80 5.00 2.59
N VAL A 25 -10.23 3.99 1.95
CA VAL A 25 -10.19 3.92 0.49
C VAL A 25 -10.90 2.64 0.06
N THR A 26 -11.80 2.76 -0.90
CA THR A 26 -12.46 1.62 -1.53
C THR A 26 -12.15 1.58 -3.01
N TYR A 27 -11.58 0.49 -3.45
CA TYR A 27 -11.34 0.18 -4.86
C TYR A 27 -12.53 -0.58 -5.42
N TRP A 28 -13.04 -0.16 -6.57
CA TRP A 28 -13.99 -0.94 -7.35
C TRP A 28 -13.19 -1.77 -8.35
N LEU A 29 -13.03 -3.06 -8.04
CA LEU A 29 -12.12 -3.94 -8.77
C LEU A 29 -12.59 -4.20 -10.20
N ASN A 30 -13.91 -4.22 -10.45
CA ASN A 30 -14.43 -4.39 -11.80
C ASN A 30 -13.90 -3.33 -12.77
N LEU A 31 -13.87 -2.06 -12.33
CA LEU A 31 -13.33 -0.97 -13.15
C LEU A 31 -11.79 -0.97 -13.12
N LEU A 32 -11.19 -1.16 -11.94
CA LEU A 32 -9.73 -1.09 -11.76
C LEU A 32 -8.99 -2.16 -12.56
N GLN A 33 -9.54 -3.38 -12.61
CA GLN A 33 -8.92 -4.54 -13.24
C GLN A 33 -9.63 -4.99 -14.53
N ASN A 34 -10.62 -4.20 -14.99
CA ASN A 34 -11.43 -4.52 -16.17
C ASN A 34 -12.06 -5.94 -16.11
N LEU A 35 -12.58 -6.30 -14.93
CA LEU A 35 -13.22 -7.62 -14.73
C LEU A 35 -14.51 -7.70 -15.53
N LYS A 36 -14.72 -8.85 -16.21
CA LYS A 36 -15.91 -9.13 -17.01
C LYS A 36 -16.88 -10.04 -16.24
N ILE A 37 -17.31 -9.56 -15.09
CA ILE A 37 -18.26 -10.24 -14.20
C ILE A 37 -19.38 -9.25 -13.83
N ASP A 38 -20.56 -9.77 -13.55
CA ASP A 38 -21.76 -8.98 -13.25
C ASP A 38 -21.76 -8.47 -11.80
N GLU A 39 -21.15 -9.21 -10.88
CA GLU A 39 -21.04 -8.84 -9.48
C GLU A 39 -20.03 -7.72 -9.27
N ASP A 40 -20.45 -6.70 -8.50
CA ASP A 40 -19.53 -5.62 -8.10
C ASP A 40 -18.62 -6.11 -6.96
N ILE A 41 -17.30 -6.15 -7.19
CA ILE A 41 -16.28 -6.52 -6.20
C ILE A 41 -15.54 -5.28 -5.70
N PHE A 42 -15.42 -5.17 -4.38
CA PHE A 42 -14.76 -4.06 -3.70
C PHE A 42 -13.63 -4.55 -2.80
N LEU A 43 -12.52 -3.80 -2.78
CA LEU A 43 -11.47 -3.89 -1.78
C LEU A 43 -11.48 -2.62 -0.95
N SER A 44 -11.72 -2.71 0.35
CA SER A 44 -11.74 -1.54 1.23
C SER A 44 -10.62 -1.60 2.24
N LEU A 45 -9.86 -0.50 2.33
CA LEU A 45 -8.84 -0.28 3.34
C LEU A 45 -9.43 0.57 4.45
N ASN A 46 -9.29 0.11 5.70
CA ASN A 46 -9.76 0.79 6.90
C ASN A 46 -11.21 1.28 6.79
N PRO A 47 -12.19 0.40 6.48
CA PRO A 47 -13.58 0.83 6.33
C PRO A 47 -14.14 1.30 7.68
N PHE A 48 -14.76 2.50 7.72
CA PHE A 48 -15.48 2.98 8.91
C PHE A 48 -16.90 2.46 8.98
N ASP A 49 -17.53 2.29 7.79
CA ASP A 49 -18.89 1.83 7.72
C ASP A 49 -18.95 0.34 8.04
N ARG A 50 -20.02 -0.06 8.73
CA ARG A 50 -20.29 -1.47 8.92
C ARG A 50 -20.57 -2.13 7.57
N ILE A 51 -19.82 -3.17 7.28
CA ILE A 51 -20.03 -4.01 6.10
C ILE A 51 -20.84 -5.24 6.58
N ASP A 52 -21.81 -5.63 5.77
CA ASP A 52 -22.57 -6.86 5.98
C ASP A 52 -21.62 -8.05 5.92
N GLU A 53 -21.55 -8.81 7.01
CA GLU A 53 -20.62 -9.94 7.14
C GLU A 53 -20.83 -11.01 6.08
N GLN A 54 -22.09 -11.20 5.61
CA GLN A 54 -22.41 -12.16 4.58
C GLN A 54 -21.85 -11.78 3.20
N LYS A 55 -21.45 -10.50 3.03
CA LYS A 55 -20.85 -9.96 1.79
C LYS A 55 -19.34 -9.86 1.86
N ILE A 56 -18.73 -10.24 2.98
CA ILE A 56 -17.28 -10.22 3.14
C ILE A 56 -16.71 -11.52 2.57
N LEU A 57 -15.99 -11.42 1.48
CA LEU A 57 -15.29 -12.56 0.89
C LEU A 57 -14.03 -12.92 1.68
N ASN A 58 -13.30 -11.89 2.14
CA ASN A 58 -12.10 -12.06 2.92
C ASN A 58 -11.82 -10.81 3.77
N LYS A 59 -11.17 -10.99 4.92
CA LYS A 59 -10.71 -9.92 5.79
C LYS A 59 -9.31 -10.23 6.30
N VAL A 60 -8.39 -9.32 6.04
CA VAL A 60 -6.99 -9.46 6.44
C VAL A 60 -6.54 -8.20 7.16
N THR A 61 -5.72 -8.35 8.18
CA THR A 61 -5.02 -7.25 8.82
C THR A 61 -3.57 -7.28 8.38
N PHE A 62 -3.12 -6.18 7.76
CA PHE A 62 -1.72 -6.01 7.37
C PHE A 62 -1.04 -4.98 8.27
N THR A 63 0.21 -5.25 8.62
CA THR A 63 1.10 -4.24 9.14
C THR A 63 1.77 -3.55 7.95
N HIS A 64 1.61 -2.23 7.86
CA HIS A 64 2.15 -1.43 6.77
C HIS A 64 3.27 -0.52 7.29
N PRO A 65 4.42 -0.41 6.61
CA PRO A 65 5.45 0.55 6.96
C PRO A 65 4.89 1.98 6.95
N TYR A 66 5.24 2.75 7.96
CA TYR A 66 4.90 4.16 8.06
C TYR A 66 6.12 5.02 7.75
N TYR A 67 6.01 5.85 6.71
CA TYR A 67 7.09 6.72 6.24
C TYR A 67 6.91 8.11 6.86
N ASP A 68 7.33 8.26 8.11
CA ASP A 68 7.42 9.56 8.73
C ASP A 68 8.72 10.30 8.31
N TYR A 69 8.88 11.53 8.82
CA TYR A 69 10.07 12.34 8.52
C TYR A 69 11.36 11.63 8.94
N LEU A 70 11.36 10.98 10.11
CA LEU A 70 12.52 10.26 10.63
C LEU A 70 12.88 9.05 9.76
N ALA A 71 11.89 8.29 9.31
CA ALA A 71 12.10 7.16 8.40
C ALA A 71 12.76 7.61 7.10
N LEU A 72 12.28 8.72 6.50
CA LEU A 72 12.85 9.27 5.27
C LEU A 72 14.28 9.78 5.47
N GLU A 73 14.55 10.45 6.58
CA GLU A 73 15.89 10.91 6.93
C GLU A 73 16.87 9.74 7.09
N LYS A 74 16.43 8.65 7.73
CA LYS A 74 17.23 7.46 7.99
C LYS A 74 17.45 6.56 6.76
N GLN A 75 16.69 6.72 5.69
CA GLN A 75 16.91 5.96 4.45
C GLN A 75 18.34 6.11 3.90
N ALA A 76 18.94 7.31 4.02
CA ALA A 76 20.31 7.53 3.58
C ALA A 76 21.33 6.69 4.36
N GLU A 77 21.02 6.30 5.59
CA GLU A 77 21.88 5.48 6.43
C GLU A 77 21.79 3.99 6.09
N LEU A 78 20.68 3.53 5.48
CA LEU A 78 20.50 2.13 5.09
C LEU A 78 21.60 1.63 4.13
N LYS A 79 22.11 2.50 3.27
CA LYS A 79 23.20 2.18 2.35
C LYS A 79 24.50 1.79 3.09
N LYS A 80 24.72 2.34 4.28
CA LYS A 80 25.90 2.06 5.10
C LYS A 80 25.83 0.70 5.79
N LEU A 81 24.66 0.07 5.82
CA LEU A 81 24.44 -1.25 6.40
C LEU A 81 24.73 -2.39 5.43
N GLN A 82 24.93 -2.07 4.15
CA GLN A 82 25.19 -3.11 3.15
C GLN A 82 26.54 -3.78 3.42
N ASN A 83 26.54 -5.11 3.29
CA ASN A 83 27.70 -5.98 3.49
C ASN A 83 28.37 -5.88 4.88
N VAL A 84 27.68 -5.33 5.87
CA VAL A 84 28.12 -5.38 7.27
C VAL A 84 27.81 -6.76 7.84
N ASN A 85 28.81 -7.45 8.39
CA ASN A 85 28.68 -8.83 8.89
C ASN A 85 28.09 -9.81 7.86
N ASN A 86 28.45 -9.68 6.59
CA ASN A 86 27.92 -10.49 5.48
C ASN A 86 26.39 -10.42 5.37
N THR A 87 25.79 -9.32 5.78
CA THR A 87 24.33 -9.11 5.72
C THR A 87 24.01 -8.02 4.70
N LEU A 88 23.02 -8.30 3.87
CA LEU A 88 22.56 -7.42 2.82
C LEU A 88 21.07 -7.13 3.01
N PHE A 89 20.67 -5.92 2.68
CA PHE A 89 19.30 -5.46 2.83
C PHE A 89 18.77 -4.92 1.50
N CYS A 90 17.56 -5.31 1.13
CA CYS A 90 16.82 -4.70 0.03
C CYS A 90 15.33 -4.69 0.37
N GLY A 91 14.57 -3.87 -0.32
CA GLY A 91 13.13 -3.79 -0.14
C GLY A 91 12.59 -2.41 -0.51
N SER A 92 11.28 -2.31 -0.62
CA SER A 92 10.61 -1.05 -0.98
C SER A 92 10.83 0.08 0.03
N TYR A 93 11.25 -0.24 1.25
CA TYR A 93 11.57 0.74 2.31
C TYR A 93 12.86 1.54 2.07
N PHE A 94 13.64 1.20 1.04
CA PHE A 94 14.73 2.05 0.54
C PHE A 94 14.25 3.26 -0.27
N GLY A 95 12.96 3.28 -0.64
CA GLY A 95 12.27 4.39 -1.31
C GLY A 95 10.94 4.69 -0.63
N TYR A 96 9.90 4.92 -1.41
CA TYR A 96 8.57 5.31 -0.93
C TYR A 96 7.61 4.15 -0.74
N GLY A 97 8.07 2.91 -0.88
CA GLY A 97 7.25 1.73 -0.65
C GLY A 97 6.61 1.14 -1.91
N PHE A 98 7.01 1.57 -3.10
CA PHE A 98 6.50 1.05 -4.37
C PHE A 98 7.29 -0.17 -4.84
N HIS A 99 6.70 -0.93 -5.78
CA HIS A 99 7.37 -2.09 -6.38
C HIS A 99 8.69 -1.74 -7.03
N GLU A 100 8.75 -0.60 -7.72
CA GLU A 100 9.97 -0.11 -8.37
C GLU A 100 11.08 0.20 -7.37
N ASP A 101 10.74 0.72 -6.18
CA ASP A 101 11.72 0.94 -5.11
C ASP A 101 12.33 -0.38 -4.64
N GLY A 102 11.49 -1.43 -4.53
CA GLY A 102 11.96 -2.77 -4.17
C GLY A 102 12.93 -3.36 -5.19
N ILE A 103 12.61 -3.26 -6.49
CA ILE A 103 13.47 -3.73 -7.59
C ILE A 103 14.77 -2.94 -7.62
N THR A 104 14.69 -1.61 -7.58
CA THR A 104 15.86 -0.72 -7.61
C THR A 104 16.80 -1.01 -6.45
N SER A 105 16.27 -1.15 -5.24
CA SER A 105 17.08 -1.47 -4.06
C SER A 105 17.79 -2.83 -4.16
N SER A 106 17.14 -3.81 -4.80
CA SER A 106 17.74 -5.13 -5.02
C SER A 106 18.90 -5.06 -6.01
N ILE A 107 18.75 -4.30 -7.09
CA ILE A 107 19.82 -4.07 -8.07
C ILE A 107 21.01 -3.34 -7.42
N ASP A 108 20.76 -2.32 -6.62
CA ASP A 108 21.80 -1.54 -5.95
C ASP A 108 22.52 -2.38 -4.88
N MET A 109 21.79 -3.24 -4.15
CA MET A 109 22.37 -4.20 -3.23
C MET A 109 23.33 -5.14 -3.95
N LEU A 110 22.96 -5.69 -5.12
CA LEU A 110 23.82 -6.58 -5.89
C LEU A 110 25.12 -5.91 -6.37
N LYS A 111 25.06 -4.62 -6.71
CA LYS A 111 26.27 -3.84 -7.06
C LYS A 111 27.25 -3.78 -5.88
N SER A 112 26.74 -3.61 -4.66
CA SER A 112 27.58 -3.51 -3.46
C SER A 112 28.31 -4.81 -3.06
N ILE A 113 28.00 -5.93 -3.71
CA ILE A 113 28.72 -7.20 -3.52
C ILE A 113 29.96 -7.27 -4.41
N ASN A 114 29.92 -6.57 -5.56
CA ASN A 114 30.95 -6.65 -6.58
C ASN A 114 32.01 -5.54 -6.44
N ASP A 115 31.81 -4.62 -5.52
CA ASP A 115 32.75 -3.57 -5.13
C ASP A 115 33.55 -4.00 -3.89
#